data_bf62ad442363918f5e40f34dfc4415eb
#
_entry.id   bf62ad442363918f5e40f34dfc4415eb
#
_cell.length_a   1.000
_cell.length_b   1.000
_cell.length_c   1.000
_cell.angle_alpha   90.00
_cell.angle_beta   90.00
_cell.angle_gamma   90.00
#
_symmetry.space_group_name_H-M   'P 1'
#
loop_
_entity.id
_entity.type
_entity.pdbx_description
1 polymer ?
#
loop_
_entity_poly.entity_id
_entity_poly.type
_entity_poly.pdbx_seq_one_letter_code
_entity_poly.pdbx_strand_id
1 'polypeptide(L)'
;ITSFEEKRGNLNTTFPFDINAVAESKFGSKKYRFFTEYAFTRNTDDIGNAFFGKFSNLYIERNFSKNHKMRVGVSRSPIGLEGSMSSFALPFAQRAQISREFGDAISTGISFIGNKGALEYNMGGYTSTRFTQGFKDGAEFIGRIGVKPFYKQEGSYFKNLKLYAGADVGHRGENYGVYSAALTYEYKKFLMNFEYAYADGSNGDYFDPRKRQGFFATAGYNITPKLQLLARYDYFDRNLDESKNINHEYSVGINYFVFKQRLKFALNYVFSNDEKTNTNKNAIYFLTQFFI
;
A
#
# COMPACT_ATOMS: atom_id res chain seq x y z
N ILE A 1 -14.36 -4.84 -6.15
CA ILE A 1 -14.15 -3.61 -6.96
C ILE A 1 -14.71 -3.88 -8.34
N THR A 2 -15.54 -2.99 -8.84
CA THR A 2 -15.98 -3.01 -10.24
C THR A 2 -15.28 -1.85 -10.92
N SER A 3 -14.64 -2.10 -12.06
CA SER A 3 -14.03 -1.03 -12.85
C SER A 3 -14.64 -0.96 -14.25
N PHE A 4 -14.70 0.24 -14.76
CA PHE A 4 -15.06 0.56 -16.13
C PHE A 4 -13.88 1.33 -16.71
N GLU A 5 -13.19 0.77 -17.68
CA GLU A 5 -12.04 1.39 -18.31
C GLU A 5 -12.31 1.57 -19.79
N GLU A 6 -12.16 2.80 -20.27
CA GLU A 6 -12.19 3.09 -21.70
C GLU A 6 -10.77 3.03 -22.25
N LYS A 7 -10.53 2.11 -23.18
CA LYS A 7 -9.26 1.97 -23.89
C LYS A 7 -9.52 1.95 -25.38
N ARG A 8 -9.04 2.96 -26.10
CA ARG A 8 -9.20 3.11 -27.56
C ARG A 8 -10.65 3.02 -28.06
N GLY A 9 -11.57 3.63 -27.33
CA GLY A 9 -13.00 3.62 -27.68
C GLY A 9 -13.76 2.35 -27.31
N ASN A 10 -13.10 1.37 -26.67
CA ASN A 10 -13.74 0.17 -26.15
C ASN A 10 -13.91 0.29 -24.63
N LEU A 11 -15.11 0.03 -24.16
CA LEU A 11 -15.42 -0.04 -22.74
C LEU A 11 -15.07 -1.44 -22.21
N ASN A 12 -14.02 -1.53 -21.38
CA ASN A 12 -13.70 -2.76 -20.66
C ASN A 12 -14.33 -2.70 -19.27
N THR A 13 -15.08 -3.72 -18.94
CA THR A 13 -15.71 -3.83 -17.62
C THR A 13 -15.15 -5.06 -16.92
N THR A 14 -14.58 -4.87 -15.72
CA THR A 14 -14.12 -5.97 -14.88
C THR A 14 -14.86 -5.95 -13.55
N PHE A 15 -15.21 -7.14 -13.06
CA PHE A 15 -15.85 -7.34 -11.76
C PHE A 15 -14.95 -8.22 -10.89
N PRO A 16 -13.81 -7.70 -10.42
CA PRO A 16 -12.97 -8.48 -9.53
C PRO A 16 -13.70 -8.67 -8.20
N PHE A 17 -13.62 -9.87 -7.69
CA PHE A 17 -14.23 -10.25 -6.44
C PHE A 17 -13.15 -10.82 -5.53
N ASP A 18 -12.88 -10.12 -4.43
CA ASP A 18 -11.89 -10.51 -3.44
C ASP A 18 -12.59 -10.86 -2.12
N ILE A 19 -12.40 -12.09 -1.66
CA ILE A 19 -12.75 -12.50 -0.30
C ILE A 19 -11.48 -12.76 0.48
N ASN A 20 -11.33 -12.12 1.62
CA ASN A 20 -10.26 -12.41 2.56
C ASN A 20 -10.81 -13.14 3.78
N ALA A 21 -10.35 -14.36 3.99
CA ALA A 21 -10.60 -15.11 5.21
C ALA A 21 -9.47 -14.83 6.21
N VAL A 22 -9.84 -14.38 7.41
CA VAL A 22 -8.88 -14.03 8.47
C VAL A 22 -9.09 -14.97 9.66
N ALA A 23 -7.98 -15.52 10.19
CA ALA A 23 -7.97 -16.22 11.46
C ALA A 23 -6.88 -15.65 12.37
N GLU A 24 -7.23 -15.47 13.62
CA GLU A 24 -6.33 -14.97 14.66
C GLU A 24 -6.44 -15.81 15.93
N SER A 25 -5.29 -16.13 16.53
CA SER A 25 -5.22 -16.76 17.86
C SER A 25 -4.14 -16.11 18.71
N LYS A 26 -4.42 -15.97 20.00
CA LYS A 26 -3.47 -15.44 21.00
C LYS A 26 -3.21 -16.49 22.06
N PHE A 27 -1.93 -16.72 22.39
CA PHE A 27 -1.50 -17.74 23.34
C PHE A 27 -0.33 -17.26 24.20
N GLY A 28 0.10 -18.07 25.19
CA GLY A 28 1.19 -17.72 26.09
C GLY A 28 0.92 -16.43 26.86
N SER A 29 -0.22 -16.32 27.56
CA SER A 29 -0.65 -15.11 28.28
C SER A 29 -0.72 -13.87 27.36
N LYS A 30 -1.14 -14.08 26.13
CA LYS A 30 -1.23 -13.05 25.06
C LYS A 30 0.12 -12.48 24.60
N LYS A 31 1.23 -13.13 24.96
CA LYS A 31 2.56 -12.72 24.48
C LYS A 31 2.77 -13.08 23.00
N TYR A 32 2.09 -14.11 22.53
CA TYR A 32 2.17 -14.57 21.15
C TYR A 32 0.84 -14.39 20.44
N ARG A 33 0.90 -14.05 19.15
CA ARG A 33 -0.23 -13.94 18.25
C ARG A 33 0.08 -14.70 16.97
N PHE A 34 -0.74 -15.67 16.64
CA PHE A 34 -0.78 -16.23 15.29
C PHE A 34 -1.81 -15.46 14.47
N PHE A 35 -1.47 -15.13 13.25
CA PHE A 35 -2.36 -14.45 12.33
C PHE A 35 -2.21 -15.02 10.94
N THR A 36 -3.33 -15.29 10.28
CA THR A 36 -3.37 -15.66 8.89
C THR A 36 -4.49 -14.92 8.16
N GLU A 37 -4.21 -14.50 6.97
CA GLU A 37 -5.16 -13.94 6.02
C GLU A 37 -4.96 -14.63 4.68
N TYR A 38 -6.01 -15.26 4.21
CA TYR A 38 -6.04 -15.94 2.93
C TYR A 38 -6.96 -15.18 1.98
N ALA A 39 -6.41 -14.70 0.88
CA ALA A 39 -7.13 -13.95 -0.13
C ALA A 39 -7.59 -14.92 -1.24
N PHE A 40 -8.89 -14.93 -1.51
CA PHE A 40 -9.50 -15.56 -2.66
C PHE A 40 -9.79 -14.47 -3.68
N THR A 41 -9.12 -14.51 -4.82
CA THR A 41 -9.33 -13.56 -5.90
C THR A 41 -9.89 -14.29 -7.11
N ARG A 42 -10.97 -13.76 -7.68
CA ARG A 42 -11.45 -14.17 -9.00
C ARG A 42 -11.03 -13.13 -10.01
N ASN A 43 -10.14 -13.49 -10.91
CA ASN A 43 -9.84 -12.67 -12.07
C ASN A 43 -10.82 -13.04 -13.19
N THR A 44 -11.52 -12.06 -13.75
CA THR A 44 -12.55 -12.30 -14.78
C THR A 44 -11.96 -12.65 -16.14
N ASP A 45 -10.66 -12.46 -16.32
CA ASP A 45 -9.96 -12.75 -17.58
C ASP A 45 -9.61 -14.24 -17.74
N ASP A 46 -9.70 -15.03 -16.66
CA ASP A 46 -9.52 -16.48 -16.64
C ASP A 46 -10.87 -17.20 -16.50
N ILE A 47 -11.61 -17.32 -17.60
CA ILE A 47 -12.82 -18.13 -17.68
C ILE A 47 -12.43 -19.60 -17.61
N GLY A 48 -12.22 -20.13 -16.43
CA GLY A 48 -11.90 -21.54 -16.21
C GLY A 48 -11.09 -21.86 -14.99
N ASN A 49 -10.41 -20.92 -14.41
CA ASN A 49 -9.64 -21.13 -13.20
C ASN A 49 -10.43 -20.73 -11.96
N ALA A 50 -10.91 -21.74 -11.26
CA ALA A 50 -11.48 -21.66 -9.93
C ALA A 50 -10.57 -20.86 -9.00
N PHE A 51 -11.17 -20.01 -8.16
CA PHE A 51 -10.60 -19.34 -7.00
C PHE A 51 -9.16 -19.71 -6.66
N PHE A 52 -8.17 -19.00 -7.21
CA PHE A 52 -6.81 -19.10 -6.72
C PHE A 52 -6.70 -18.25 -5.46
N GLY A 53 -6.39 -18.90 -4.36
CA GLY A 53 -6.13 -18.23 -3.12
C GLY A 53 -4.63 -18.12 -2.87
N LYS A 54 -4.21 -17.02 -2.25
CA LYS A 54 -2.86 -16.85 -1.71
C LYS A 54 -2.91 -16.32 -0.30
N PHE A 55 -1.93 -16.71 0.51
CA PHE A 55 -1.76 -16.06 1.80
C PHE A 55 -1.31 -14.62 1.59
N SER A 56 -2.10 -13.67 2.04
CA SER A 56 -1.71 -12.26 2.14
C SER A 56 -0.92 -12.00 3.42
N ASN A 57 -1.18 -12.81 4.45
CA ASN A 57 -0.46 -12.80 5.71
C ASN A 57 -0.47 -14.21 6.31
N LEU A 58 0.68 -14.66 6.82
CA LEU A 58 0.83 -15.89 7.58
C LEU A 58 2.03 -15.74 8.50
N TYR A 59 1.81 -15.35 9.75
CA TYR A 59 2.90 -15.05 10.65
C TYR A 59 2.59 -15.32 12.13
N ILE A 60 3.66 -15.41 12.90
CA ILE A 60 3.62 -15.38 14.37
C ILE A 60 4.25 -14.07 14.82
N GLU A 61 3.58 -13.36 15.73
CA GLU A 61 4.12 -12.21 16.44
C GLU A 61 4.44 -12.58 17.88
N ARG A 62 5.57 -12.10 18.38
CA ARG A 62 5.92 -12.08 19.80
C ARG A 62 5.94 -10.66 20.33
N ASN A 63 5.10 -10.38 21.30
CA ASN A 63 5.08 -9.10 21.99
C ASN A 63 6.15 -9.10 23.11
N PHE A 64 7.16 -8.26 22.98
CA PHE A 64 8.15 -8.04 24.04
C PHE A 64 7.64 -7.06 25.09
N SER A 65 6.85 -6.08 24.66
CA SER A 65 6.20 -5.07 25.49
C SER A 65 4.91 -4.59 24.82
N LYS A 66 4.23 -3.64 25.44
CA LYS A 66 3.06 -2.97 24.84
C LYS A 66 3.40 -2.24 23.52
N ASN A 67 4.67 -1.86 23.36
CA ASN A 67 5.11 -0.98 22.28
C ASN A 67 6.03 -1.66 21.26
N HIS A 68 6.53 -2.86 21.55
CA HIS A 68 7.54 -3.53 20.73
C HIS A 68 7.20 -5.00 20.52
N LYS A 69 7.24 -5.42 19.27
CA LYS A 69 6.99 -6.80 18.86
C LYS A 69 7.90 -7.22 17.73
N MET A 70 8.10 -8.50 17.60
CA MET A 70 8.75 -9.17 16.47
C MET A 70 7.70 -10.00 15.73
N ARG A 71 7.79 -10.03 14.44
CA ARG A 71 6.97 -10.85 13.55
C ARG A 71 7.87 -11.74 12.72
N VAL A 72 7.47 -13.00 12.57
CA VAL A 72 8.17 -13.99 11.73
C VAL A 72 7.15 -14.66 10.83
N GLY A 73 7.43 -14.70 9.53
CA GLY A 73 6.57 -15.32 8.53
C GLY A 73 6.30 -14.42 7.34
N VAL A 74 5.18 -14.69 6.69
CA VAL A 74 4.72 -13.98 5.49
C VAL A 74 3.91 -12.76 5.89
N SER A 75 4.33 -11.59 5.45
CA SER A 75 3.59 -10.35 5.74
C SER A 75 3.84 -9.30 4.67
N ARG A 76 2.97 -8.29 4.67
CA ARG A 76 3.14 -7.12 3.81
C ARG A 76 4.40 -6.35 4.18
N SER A 77 5.16 -5.99 3.15
CA SER A 77 6.39 -5.20 3.28
C SER A 77 6.11 -3.82 3.85
N PRO A 78 6.93 -3.32 4.78
CA PRO A 78 6.67 -2.06 5.47
C PRO A 78 7.13 -0.81 4.70
N ILE A 79 7.28 -0.87 3.38
CA ILE A 79 7.68 0.29 2.60
C ILE A 79 6.49 1.12 2.13
N GLY A 80 6.67 2.43 2.11
CA GLY A 80 5.68 3.40 1.66
C GLY A 80 4.48 3.58 2.58
N LEU A 81 3.65 4.57 2.29
CA LEU A 81 2.39 4.82 3.00
C LEU A 81 1.32 3.83 2.55
N GLU A 82 0.84 3.97 1.31
CA GLU A 82 -0.22 3.10 0.81
C GLU A 82 0.30 1.69 0.53
N GLY A 83 1.59 1.51 0.16
CA GLY A 83 2.21 0.21 -0.04
C GLY A 83 2.10 -0.69 1.18
N SER A 84 2.35 -0.15 2.37
CA SER A 84 2.27 -0.87 3.64
C SER A 84 0.86 -0.95 4.25
N MET A 85 -0.13 -0.21 3.72
CA MET A 85 -1.50 -0.24 4.22
C MET A 85 -2.22 -1.51 3.80
N SER A 86 -3.13 -1.99 4.66
CA SER A 86 -4.15 -2.95 4.25
C SER A 86 -5.07 -2.31 3.20
N SER A 87 -5.54 -3.09 2.24
CA SER A 87 -6.51 -2.65 1.23
C SER A 87 -7.77 -2.03 1.84
N PHE A 88 -8.19 -2.51 3.01
CA PHE A 88 -9.33 -1.98 3.75
C PHE A 88 -9.14 -0.55 4.27
N ALA A 89 -7.89 -0.12 4.47
CA ALA A 89 -7.56 1.20 5.00
C ALA A 89 -7.27 2.25 3.92
N LEU A 90 -7.22 1.85 2.66
CA LEU A 90 -6.91 2.75 1.55
C LEU A 90 -7.98 3.83 1.38
N PRO A 91 -7.57 5.09 1.11
CA PRO A 91 -8.51 6.16 0.79
C PRO A 91 -9.22 5.94 -0.54
N PHE A 92 -8.51 5.47 -1.55
CA PHE A 92 -9.04 5.12 -2.88
C PHE A 92 -9.14 3.61 -3.07
N ALA A 93 -9.94 3.17 -4.04
CA ALA A 93 -10.05 1.77 -4.43
C ALA A 93 -8.73 1.19 -4.96
N GLN A 94 -7.91 2.05 -5.58
CA GLN A 94 -6.57 1.71 -6.04
C GLN A 94 -5.49 2.50 -5.30
N ARG A 95 -4.34 1.85 -5.09
CA ARG A 95 -3.14 2.49 -4.57
C ARG A 95 -2.57 3.48 -5.57
N ALA A 96 -1.80 4.44 -5.07
CA ALA A 96 -0.95 5.31 -5.88
C ALA A 96 0.07 4.51 -6.70
N GLN A 97 0.54 5.07 -7.82
CA GLN A 97 1.46 4.40 -8.74
C GLN A 97 2.73 3.91 -8.05
N ILE A 98 3.42 4.79 -7.31
CA ILE A 98 4.63 4.40 -6.57
C ILE A 98 4.37 3.26 -5.58
N SER A 99 3.19 3.21 -5.00
CA SER A 99 2.81 2.15 -4.07
C SER A 99 2.49 0.83 -4.78
N ARG A 100 1.98 0.88 -6.01
CA ARG A 100 1.80 -0.31 -6.87
C ARG A 100 3.13 -0.87 -7.37
N GLU A 101 4.08 0.00 -7.66
CA GLU A 101 5.37 -0.36 -8.26
C GLU A 101 6.41 -0.78 -7.22
N PHE A 102 6.50 -0.07 -6.10
CA PHE A 102 7.54 -0.26 -5.10
C PHE A 102 7.03 -0.85 -3.78
N GLY A 103 5.76 -0.71 -3.50
CA GLY A 103 5.09 -1.24 -2.32
C GLY A 103 4.19 -2.41 -2.65
N ASP A 104 3.18 -2.64 -1.81
CA ASP A 104 2.17 -3.71 -1.96
C ASP A 104 2.75 -5.13 -2.07
N ALA A 105 3.98 -5.30 -1.66
CA ALA A 105 4.69 -6.56 -1.67
C ALA A 105 4.33 -7.41 -0.44
N ILE A 106 4.29 -8.71 -0.64
CA ILE A 106 4.15 -9.71 0.42
C ILE A 106 5.43 -10.52 0.41
N SER A 107 6.16 -10.51 1.51
CA SER A 107 7.46 -11.16 1.62
C SER A 107 7.55 -12.03 2.87
N THR A 108 8.37 -13.07 2.81
CA THR A 108 8.69 -13.91 3.95
C THR A 108 9.92 -13.37 4.67
N GLY A 109 9.82 -13.17 5.98
CA GLY A 109 10.94 -12.59 6.72
C GLY A 109 10.71 -12.46 8.20
N ILE A 110 11.58 -11.67 8.82
CA ILE A 110 11.55 -11.32 10.24
C ILE A 110 11.53 -9.81 10.34
N SER A 111 10.55 -9.26 11.04
CA SER A 111 10.45 -7.80 11.25
C SER A 111 10.29 -7.43 12.72
N PHE A 112 10.81 -6.25 13.05
CA PHE A 112 10.66 -5.60 14.34
C PHE A 112 9.77 -4.38 14.19
N ILE A 113 8.77 -4.30 15.03
CA ILE A 113 7.72 -3.28 14.97
C ILE A 113 7.65 -2.60 16.31
N GLY A 114 7.70 -1.28 16.31
CA GLY A 114 7.60 -0.50 17.53
C GLY A 114 6.84 0.80 17.34
N ASN A 115 6.19 1.24 18.46
CA ASN A 115 5.49 2.52 18.53
C ASN A 115 5.57 3.03 19.97
N LYS A 116 6.37 4.07 20.20
CA LYS A 116 6.51 4.68 21.52
C LYS A 116 6.70 6.19 21.42
N GLY A 117 5.76 6.93 21.99
CA GLY A 117 5.81 8.39 21.98
C GLY A 117 5.72 8.98 20.57
N ALA A 118 6.73 9.76 20.18
CA ALA A 118 6.82 10.35 18.85
C ALA A 118 7.24 9.36 17.78
N LEU A 119 7.90 8.25 18.15
CA LEU A 119 8.55 7.35 17.21
C LEU A 119 7.70 6.11 16.92
N GLU A 120 7.59 5.77 15.64
CA GLU A 120 7.11 4.47 15.17
C GLU A 120 8.11 3.88 14.17
N TYR A 121 8.27 2.55 14.15
CA TYR A 121 9.09 1.87 13.17
C TYR A 121 8.55 0.49 12.84
N ASN A 122 8.83 0.04 11.64
CA ASN A 122 8.65 -1.32 11.17
C ASN A 122 9.79 -1.62 10.20
N MET A 123 10.66 -2.57 10.55
CA MET A 123 11.84 -2.89 9.76
C MET A 123 12.23 -4.35 9.94
N GLY A 124 12.82 -4.95 8.90
CA GLY A 124 13.19 -6.35 8.96
C GLY A 124 14.00 -6.84 7.76
N GLY A 125 14.45 -8.08 7.87
CA GLY A 125 15.09 -8.82 6.80
C GLY A 125 14.09 -9.77 6.15
N TYR A 126 14.09 -9.82 4.83
CA TYR A 126 13.15 -10.59 4.03
C TYR A 126 13.86 -11.33 2.90
N THR A 127 13.16 -12.33 2.34
CA THR A 127 13.61 -12.96 1.10
C THR A 127 13.38 -12.01 -0.07
N SER A 128 14.34 -11.89 -0.98
CA SER A 128 14.20 -11.07 -2.19
C SER A 128 13.30 -11.74 -3.25
N THR A 129 13.03 -13.01 -3.12
CA THR A 129 12.00 -13.68 -3.91
C THR A 129 10.69 -13.67 -3.15
N ARG A 130 9.73 -12.93 -3.67
CA ARG A 130 8.42 -12.77 -3.04
C ARG A 130 7.77 -14.12 -2.78
N PHE A 131 7.35 -14.31 -1.56
CA PHE A 131 6.46 -15.31 -1.01
C PHE A 131 7.02 -16.70 -0.66
N THR A 132 7.70 -17.47 -1.52
CA THR A 132 7.95 -18.89 -1.18
C THR A 132 9.23 -19.49 -1.72
N GLN A 133 9.99 -18.79 -2.54
CA GLN A 133 11.12 -19.45 -3.23
C GLN A 133 12.43 -19.48 -2.43
N GLY A 134 12.39 -18.98 -1.20
CA GLY A 134 13.55 -19.01 -0.30
C GLY A 134 14.59 -17.95 -0.60
N PHE A 135 15.75 -18.09 0.03
CA PHE A 135 16.88 -17.14 -0.08
C PHE A 135 17.80 -17.40 -1.27
N LYS A 136 17.38 -18.21 -2.24
CA LYS A 136 18.25 -18.61 -3.35
C LYS A 136 18.77 -17.44 -4.18
N ASP A 137 17.93 -16.44 -4.38
CA ASP A 137 18.24 -15.31 -5.25
C ASP A 137 18.69 -14.07 -4.46
N GLY A 138 18.71 -14.14 -3.13
CA GLY A 138 19.20 -13.08 -2.27
C GLY A 138 18.27 -12.73 -1.10
N ALA A 139 18.60 -11.63 -0.45
CA ALA A 139 17.86 -11.10 0.68
C ALA A 139 17.70 -9.59 0.55
N GLU A 140 16.70 -9.05 1.22
CA GLU A 140 16.41 -7.63 1.27
C GLU A 140 16.19 -7.17 2.71
N PHE A 141 16.55 -5.94 2.98
CA PHE A 141 16.16 -5.22 4.18
C PHE A 141 15.09 -4.21 3.79
N ILE A 142 13.92 -4.30 4.43
CA ILE A 142 12.85 -3.33 4.24
C ILE A 142 12.53 -2.69 5.56
N GLY A 143 12.46 -1.35 5.57
CA GLY A 143 12.16 -0.63 6.79
C GLY A 143 11.51 0.72 6.57
N ARG A 144 10.73 1.13 7.57
CA ARG A 144 10.14 2.46 7.67
C ARG A 144 10.23 2.95 9.10
N ILE A 145 10.62 4.22 9.23
CA ILE A 145 10.61 4.97 10.49
C ILE A 145 9.64 6.13 10.33
N GLY A 146 8.81 6.37 11.33
CA GLY A 146 7.87 7.48 11.41
C GLY A 146 8.08 8.31 12.66
N VAL A 147 7.95 9.62 12.55
CA VAL A 147 8.02 10.54 13.68
C VAL A 147 6.80 11.45 13.71
N LYS A 148 6.33 11.74 14.92
CA LYS A 148 5.27 12.71 15.23
C LYS A 148 5.89 13.89 15.95
N PRO A 149 6.39 14.92 15.24
CA PRO A 149 7.21 15.97 15.85
C PRO A 149 6.46 16.76 16.93
N PHE A 150 5.14 16.87 16.80
CA PHE A 150 4.30 17.69 17.69
C PHE A 150 3.40 16.85 18.63
N TYR A 151 3.70 15.56 18.86
CA TYR A 151 2.79 14.66 19.58
C TYR A 151 2.49 15.08 21.03
N LYS A 152 3.40 15.83 21.67
CA LYS A 152 3.24 16.35 23.03
C LYS A 152 2.54 17.69 23.10
N GLN A 153 2.37 18.37 21.98
CA GLN A 153 1.79 19.72 21.95
C GLN A 153 0.27 19.61 21.87
N GLU A 154 -0.36 19.51 23.05
CA GLU A 154 -1.82 19.50 23.15
C GLU A 154 -2.37 20.89 22.71
N GLY A 155 -3.35 20.88 21.80
CA GLY A 155 -3.88 22.10 21.19
C GLY A 155 -3.17 22.56 19.90
N SER A 156 -2.00 22.00 19.55
CA SER A 156 -1.35 22.29 18.27
C SER A 156 -2.17 21.77 17.10
N TYR A 157 -2.33 22.61 16.08
CA TYR A 157 -2.90 22.21 14.80
C TYR A 157 -2.11 21.07 14.16
N PHE A 158 -0.80 20.97 14.40
CA PHE A 158 0.11 19.98 13.84
C PHE A 158 0.30 18.72 14.70
N LYS A 159 -0.47 18.54 15.77
CA LYS A 159 -0.35 17.38 16.67
C LYS A 159 -0.37 16.05 15.95
N ASN A 160 -1.15 15.92 14.88
CA ASN A 160 -1.33 14.70 14.09
C ASN A 160 -0.44 14.63 12.85
N LEU A 161 0.48 15.58 12.68
CA LEU A 161 1.48 15.51 11.62
C LEU A 161 2.42 14.33 11.88
N LYS A 162 2.61 13.49 10.86
CA LYS A 162 3.61 12.42 10.87
C LYS A 162 4.49 12.53 9.64
N LEU A 163 5.76 12.33 9.85
CA LEU A 163 6.78 12.26 8.80
C LEU A 163 7.34 10.85 8.76
N TYR A 164 7.57 10.32 7.57
CA TYR A 164 8.11 8.98 7.39
C TYR A 164 9.31 9.00 6.46
N ALA A 165 10.27 8.11 6.73
CA ALA A 165 11.30 7.70 5.81
C ALA A 165 11.32 6.18 5.70
N GLY A 166 11.48 5.65 4.50
CA GLY A 166 11.50 4.23 4.22
C GLY A 166 12.61 3.85 3.25
N ALA A 167 13.07 2.61 3.35
CA ALA A 167 14.00 2.01 2.41
C ALA A 167 13.67 0.52 2.21
N ASP A 168 13.87 0.07 0.98
CA ASP A 168 13.93 -1.33 0.59
C ASP A 168 15.24 -1.51 -0.18
N VAL A 169 16.21 -2.17 0.43
CA VAL A 169 17.53 -2.38 -0.15
C VAL A 169 17.87 -3.86 -0.13
N GLY A 170 18.36 -4.37 -1.23
CA GLY A 170 18.60 -5.79 -1.33
C GLY A 170 19.46 -6.21 -2.52
N HIS A 171 19.51 -7.52 -2.69
CA HIS A 171 20.20 -8.18 -3.78
C HIS A 171 19.28 -9.26 -4.40
N ARG A 172 19.17 -9.25 -5.72
CA ARG A 172 18.48 -10.30 -6.51
C ARG A 172 19.20 -10.44 -7.87
N GLY A 173 20.37 -11.11 -7.83
CA GLY A 173 21.29 -11.11 -8.97
C GLY A 173 22.11 -9.81 -9.07
N GLU A 174 21.46 -8.68 -8.83
CA GLU A 174 22.05 -7.34 -8.77
C GLU A 174 21.60 -6.61 -7.50
N ASN A 175 22.34 -5.60 -7.08
CA ASN A 175 21.97 -4.75 -5.96
C ASN A 175 20.91 -3.74 -6.41
N TYR A 176 19.98 -3.44 -5.53
CA TYR A 176 18.94 -2.44 -5.76
C TYR A 176 18.61 -1.66 -4.49
N GLY A 177 17.96 -0.51 -4.67
CA GLY A 177 17.47 0.28 -3.57
C GLY A 177 16.27 1.15 -3.95
N VAL A 178 15.23 1.07 -3.12
CA VAL A 178 14.06 1.95 -3.18
C VAL A 178 14.03 2.78 -1.90
N TYR A 179 13.87 4.08 -2.04
CA TYR A 179 13.86 5.03 -0.93
C TYR A 179 12.58 5.85 -0.98
N SER A 180 11.94 6.06 0.16
CA SER A 180 10.73 6.87 0.24
C SER A 180 10.77 7.88 1.37
N ALA A 181 10.11 9.01 1.15
CA ALA A 181 9.83 10.01 2.16
C ALA A 181 8.35 10.38 2.08
N ALA A 182 7.68 10.47 3.23
CA ALA A 182 6.26 10.68 3.24
C ALA A 182 5.79 11.55 4.41
N LEU A 183 4.61 12.12 4.23
CA LEU A 183 3.93 12.94 5.22
C LEU A 183 2.47 12.53 5.28
N THR A 184 1.93 12.41 6.49
CA THR A 184 0.49 12.33 6.72
C THR A 184 0.06 13.40 7.70
N TYR A 185 -1.08 14.00 7.42
CA TYR A 185 -1.65 15.03 8.27
C TYR A 185 -3.17 14.88 8.34
N GLU A 186 -3.69 14.87 9.55
CA GLU A 186 -5.12 14.85 9.81
C GLU A 186 -5.47 15.94 10.81
N TYR A 187 -6.38 16.81 10.43
CA TYR A 187 -6.88 17.85 11.32
C TYR A 187 -8.38 18.09 11.11
N LYS A 188 -9.17 17.89 12.18
CA LYS A 188 -10.64 18.00 12.13
C LYS A 188 -11.24 17.15 11.00
N LYS A 189 -11.65 17.81 9.92
CA LYS A 189 -12.28 17.20 8.75
C LYS A 189 -11.31 16.96 7.60
N PHE A 190 -10.07 17.46 7.69
CA PHE A 190 -9.07 17.38 6.63
C PHE A 190 -8.15 16.20 6.81
N LEU A 191 -7.84 15.53 5.71
CA LEU A 191 -6.81 14.51 5.54
C LEU A 191 -5.86 14.96 4.44
N MET A 192 -4.57 14.77 4.64
CA MET A 192 -3.56 15.00 3.61
C MET A 192 -2.47 13.93 3.72
N ASN A 193 -2.15 13.30 2.59
CA ASN A 193 -1.05 12.35 2.46
C ASN A 193 -0.19 12.78 1.28
N PHE A 194 1.12 12.71 1.47
CA PHE A 194 2.10 12.91 0.43
C PHE A 194 3.17 11.84 0.57
N GLU A 195 3.63 11.30 -0.55
CA GLU A 195 4.78 10.40 -0.58
C GLU A 195 5.55 10.61 -1.87
N TYR A 196 6.87 10.66 -1.77
CA TYR A 196 7.83 10.57 -2.86
C TYR A 196 8.64 9.29 -2.72
N ALA A 197 8.92 8.63 -3.83
CA ALA A 197 9.80 7.47 -3.88
C ALA A 197 10.75 7.54 -5.07
N TYR A 198 11.97 7.05 -4.86
CA TYR A 198 13.02 6.89 -5.86
C TYR A 198 13.53 5.46 -5.79
N ALA A 199 13.80 4.87 -6.95
CA ALA A 199 14.37 3.54 -7.09
C ALA A 199 15.61 3.58 -7.99
N ASP A 200 16.69 2.95 -7.52
CA ASP A 200 17.85 2.55 -8.32
C ASP A 200 17.83 1.03 -8.42
N GLY A 201 17.14 0.52 -9.43
CA GLY A 201 16.61 -0.82 -9.47
C GLY A 201 15.51 -1.08 -8.43
N SER A 202 14.74 -2.09 -8.64
CA SER A 202 13.70 -2.51 -7.67
C SER A 202 13.35 -3.97 -7.80
N ASN A 203 12.95 -4.55 -6.67
CA ASN A 203 12.46 -5.90 -6.59
C ASN A 203 10.94 -5.93 -6.79
N GLY A 204 10.48 -6.82 -7.67
CA GLY A 204 9.08 -7.02 -7.99
C GLY A 204 8.79 -8.49 -8.24
N ASP A 205 7.82 -8.79 -9.10
CA ASP A 205 7.65 -10.14 -9.64
C ASP A 205 8.92 -10.54 -10.41
N TYR A 206 9.54 -9.55 -11.07
CA TYR A 206 10.86 -9.63 -11.70
C TYR A 206 11.73 -8.49 -11.19
N PHE A 207 13.04 -8.67 -11.25
CA PHE A 207 13.99 -7.60 -11.01
C PHE A 207 13.90 -6.55 -12.13
N ASP A 208 13.81 -5.28 -11.76
CA ASP A 208 13.78 -4.15 -12.69
C ASP A 208 15.00 -3.26 -12.43
N PRO A 209 15.99 -3.21 -13.34
CA PRO A 209 17.22 -2.44 -13.16
C PRO A 209 17.05 -0.93 -13.36
N ARG A 210 15.89 -0.47 -13.86
CA ARG A 210 15.69 0.94 -14.23
C ARG A 210 15.67 1.86 -13.01
N LYS A 211 16.21 3.07 -13.21
CA LYS A 211 16.00 4.17 -12.27
C LYS A 211 14.62 4.78 -12.48
N ARG A 212 13.86 4.86 -11.43
CA ARG A 212 12.46 5.29 -11.47
C ARG A 212 12.15 6.20 -10.29
N GLN A 213 11.19 7.10 -10.47
CA GLN A 213 10.73 7.95 -9.37
C GLN A 213 9.27 8.31 -9.53
N GLY A 214 8.68 8.76 -8.45
CA GLY A 214 7.32 9.27 -8.49
C GLY A 214 6.89 9.85 -7.15
N PHE A 215 5.73 10.47 -7.18
CA PHE A 215 5.09 10.95 -5.97
C PHE A 215 3.58 10.96 -6.12
N PHE A 216 2.89 10.96 -5.01
CA PHE A 216 1.48 11.30 -4.97
C PHE A 216 1.17 12.31 -3.88
N ALA A 217 0.12 13.08 -4.10
CA ALA A 217 -0.48 13.95 -3.09
C ALA A 217 -1.98 13.66 -3.05
N THR A 218 -2.48 13.26 -1.88
CA THR A 218 -3.90 13.03 -1.62
C THR A 218 -4.43 14.06 -0.64
N ALA A 219 -5.56 14.66 -0.96
CA ALA A 219 -6.33 15.50 -0.05
C ALA A 219 -7.72 14.90 0.17
N GLY A 220 -8.21 14.98 1.40
CA GLY A 220 -9.53 14.48 1.78
C GLY A 220 -10.26 15.45 2.68
N TYR A 221 -11.60 15.49 2.55
CA TYR A 221 -12.46 16.27 3.40
C TYR A 221 -13.69 15.48 3.83
N ASN A 222 -13.89 15.33 5.13
CA ASN A 222 -15.06 14.69 5.72
C ASN A 222 -16.21 15.70 5.79
N ILE A 223 -17.12 15.66 4.82
CA ILE A 223 -18.34 16.51 4.82
C ILE A 223 -19.15 16.22 6.07
N THR A 224 -19.38 14.92 6.31
CA THR A 224 -20.01 14.38 7.51
C THR A 224 -19.16 13.25 8.09
N PRO A 225 -19.44 12.71 9.28
CA PRO A 225 -18.75 11.51 9.79
C PRO A 225 -18.87 10.27 8.89
N LYS A 226 -19.84 10.28 7.95
CA LYS A 226 -20.10 9.16 7.04
C LYS A 226 -19.71 9.44 5.59
N LEU A 227 -19.49 10.70 5.20
CA LEU A 227 -19.25 11.10 3.82
C LEU A 227 -17.94 11.84 3.70
N GLN A 228 -17.02 11.31 2.88
CA GLN A 228 -15.70 11.86 2.62
C GLN A 228 -15.51 12.09 1.12
N LEU A 229 -15.00 13.26 0.76
CA LEU A 229 -14.49 13.58 -0.58
C LEU A 229 -12.99 13.44 -0.60
N LEU A 230 -12.45 12.97 -1.73
CA LEU A 230 -11.03 12.74 -1.94
C LEU A 230 -10.60 13.27 -3.30
N ALA A 231 -9.39 13.79 -3.36
CA ALA A 231 -8.67 14.07 -4.60
C ALA A 231 -7.23 13.59 -4.47
N ARG A 232 -6.65 13.07 -5.55
CA ARG A 232 -5.24 12.65 -5.62
C ARG A 232 -4.65 13.03 -6.96
N TYR A 233 -3.46 13.59 -6.93
CA TYR A 233 -2.57 13.69 -8.06
C TYR A 233 -1.42 12.72 -7.86
N ASP A 234 -1.04 12.02 -8.94
CA ASP A 234 -0.08 10.93 -8.92
C ASP A 234 0.82 11.07 -10.15
N TYR A 235 2.12 11.11 -9.92
CA TYR A 235 3.15 11.26 -10.93
C TYR A 235 4.10 10.08 -10.86
N PHE A 236 4.40 9.46 -11.98
CA PHE A 236 5.33 8.36 -12.04
C PHE A 236 6.19 8.38 -13.30
N ASP A 237 7.49 8.56 -13.11
CA ASP A 237 8.51 8.44 -14.14
C ASP A 237 9.07 7.01 -14.15
N ARG A 238 8.78 6.27 -15.21
CA ARG A 238 9.09 4.84 -15.31
C ARG A 238 10.53 4.54 -15.67
N ASN A 239 11.30 5.51 -16.13
CA ASN A 239 12.71 5.37 -16.47
C ASN A 239 13.36 6.74 -16.60
N LEU A 240 14.20 7.10 -15.65
CA LEU A 240 14.88 8.40 -15.64
C LEU A 240 15.88 8.60 -16.79
N ASP A 241 16.30 7.51 -17.45
CA ASP A 241 17.21 7.55 -18.59
C ASP A 241 16.50 7.75 -19.92
N GLU A 242 15.15 7.74 -19.94
CA GLU A 242 14.34 7.93 -21.13
C GLU A 242 13.46 9.18 -20.99
N SER A 243 13.24 9.90 -22.09
CA SER A 243 12.26 10.98 -22.15
C SER A 243 10.86 10.46 -22.51
N LYS A 244 9.82 11.23 -22.15
CA LYS A 244 8.42 10.94 -22.50
C LYS A 244 7.93 9.58 -22.00
N ASN A 245 8.20 9.26 -20.75
CA ASN A 245 7.72 8.02 -20.16
C ASN A 245 6.99 8.22 -18.83
N ILE A 246 6.58 9.44 -18.58
CA ILE A 246 5.85 9.82 -17.38
C ILE A 246 4.37 9.38 -17.52
N ASN A 247 3.82 8.88 -16.43
CA ASN A 247 2.39 8.66 -16.30
C ASN A 247 1.80 9.56 -15.21
N HIS A 248 0.82 10.35 -15.58
CA HIS A 248 0.06 11.19 -14.66
C HIS A 248 -1.30 10.56 -14.38
N GLU A 249 -1.69 10.46 -13.10
CA GLU A 249 -3.05 10.07 -12.73
C GLU A 249 -3.69 11.15 -11.86
N TYR A 250 -4.90 11.50 -12.22
CA TYR A 250 -5.77 12.43 -11.47
C TYR A 250 -6.98 11.64 -11.00
N SER A 251 -7.13 11.54 -9.70
CA SER A 251 -8.21 10.77 -9.10
C SER A 251 -9.11 11.66 -8.25
N VAL A 252 -10.41 11.47 -8.38
CA VAL A 252 -11.40 12.04 -7.45
C VAL A 252 -12.26 10.91 -6.90
N GLY A 253 -12.71 11.04 -5.68
CA GLY A 253 -13.45 9.95 -5.04
C GLY A 253 -14.41 10.42 -3.95
N ILE A 254 -15.41 9.59 -3.73
CA ILE A 254 -16.38 9.71 -2.66
C ILE A 254 -16.40 8.39 -1.89
N ASN A 255 -16.19 8.47 -0.56
CA ASN A 255 -16.37 7.34 0.35
C ASN A 255 -17.60 7.56 1.23
N TYR A 256 -18.44 6.54 1.32
CA TYR A 256 -19.57 6.53 2.25
C TYR A 256 -19.40 5.40 3.27
N PHE A 257 -19.25 5.78 4.54
CA PHE A 257 -19.02 4.87 5.66
C PHE A 257 -20.36 4.59 6.38
N VAL A 258 -20.93 3.41 6.18
CA VAL A 258 -22.15 3.01 6.90
C VAL A 258 -21.80 2.67 8.35
N PHE A 259 -20.82 1.80 8.55
CA PHE A 259 -20.30 1.37 9.85
C PHE A 259 -18.78 1.57 9.92
N LYS A 260 -18.32 2.81 9.84
CA LYS A 260 -16.89 3.15 9.78
C LYS A 260 -16.22 2.38 8.64
N GLN A 261 -15.09 1.72 8.89
CA GLN A 261 -14.38 0.91 7.89
C GLN A 261 -15.01 -0.49 7.68
N ARG A 262 -15.99 -0.91 8.49
CA ARG A 262 -16.58 -2.25 8.36
C ARG A 262 -17.53 -2.39 7.17
N LEU A 263 -18.26 -1.33 6.86
CA LEU A 263 -19.07 -1.26 5.65
C LEU A 263 -18.85 0.10 5.00
N LYS A 264 -18.15 0.07 3.88
CA LYS A 264 -17.80 1.25 3.09
C LYS A 264 -18.19 1.04 1.64
N PHE A 265 -18.78 2.07 1.04
CA PHE A 265 -18.95 2.20 -0.39
C PHE A 265 -18.00 3.29 -0.87
N ALA A 266 -17.31 3.04 -1.98
CA ALA A 266 -16.44 4.04 -2.60
C ALA A 266 -16.73 4.11 -4.09
N LEU A 267 -16.79 5.33 -4.61
CA LEU A 267 -16.83 5.63 -6.04
C LEU A 267 -15.64 6.50 -6.37
N ASN A 268 -14.81 6.06 -7.31
CA ASN A 268 -13.63 6.80 -7.73
C ASN A 268 -13.61 6.93 -9.25
N TYR A 269 -13.23 8.11 -9.73
CA TYR A 269 -12.89 8.36 -11.11
C TYR A 269 -11.40 8.64 -11.21
N VAL A 270 -10.75 8.03 -12.19
CA VAL A 270 -9.31 8.19 -12.46
C VAL A 270 -9.14 8.54 -13.92
N PHE A 271 -8.50 9.67 -14.18
CA PHE A 271 -7.97 10.05 -15.48
C PHE A 271 -6.47 9.82 -15.48
N SER A 272 -5.97 9.07 -16.45
CA SER A 272 -4.54 8.78 -16.63
C SER A 272 -4.10 9.30 -18.00
N ASN A 273 -2.96 10.02 -18.00
CA ASN A 273 -2.26 10.46 -19.21
C ASN A 273 -0.88 9.82 -19.23
N ASP A 274 -0.65 8.97 -20.22
CA ASP A 274 0.58 8.22 -20.42
C ASP A 274 1.37 8.83 -21.57
N GLU A 275 2.48 9.48 -21.27
CA GLU A 275 3.34 10.13 -22.28
C GLU A 275 3.98 9.12 -23.24
N LYS A 276 4.37 7.93 -22.75
CA LYS A 276 5.06 6.92 -23.57
C LYS A 276 4.18 6.39 -24.70
N THR A 277 2.92 6.17 -24.40
CA THR A 277 1.96 5.67 -25.37
C THR A 277 1.16 6.79 -26.04
N ASN A 278 1.32 8.01 -25.57
CA ASN A 278 0.53 9.19 -25.96
C ASN A 278 -0.99 8.89 -25.89
N THR A 279 -1.41 8.26 -24.79
CA THR A 279 -2.80 7.82 -24.62
C THR A 279 -3.37 8.34 -23.31
N ASN A 280 -4.64 8.70 -23.36
CA ASN A 280 -5.46 9.00 -22.20
C ASN A 280 -6.34 7.80 -21.87
N LYS A 281 -6.55 7.56 -20.58
CA LYS A 281 -7.45 6.53 -20.10
C LYS A 281 -8.37 7.12 -19.03
N ASN A 282 -9.61 6.68 -19.06
CA ASN A 282 -10.61 6.99 -18.05
C ASN A 282 -11.02 5.70 -17.34
N ALA A 283 -11.09 5.71 -16.03
CA ALA A 283 -11.54 4.57 -15.26
C ALA A 283 -12.48 5.01 -14.14
N ILE A 284 -13.54 4.24 -13.94
CA ILE A 284 -14.45 4.39 -12.81
C ILE A 284 -14.37 3.13 -11.97
N TYR A 285 -14.11 3.30 -10.69
CA TYR A 285 -14.05 2.21 -9.72
C TYR A 285 -15.19 2.34 -8.73
N PHE A 286 -15.98 1.28 -8.60
CA PHE A 286 -16.95 1.15 -7.53
C PHE A 286 -16.51 0.04 -6.60
N LEU A 287 -16.34 0.35 -5.32
CA LEU A 287 -15.92 -0.58 -4.28
C LEU A 287 -17.02 -0.70 -3.24
N THR A 288 -17.44 -1.93 -2.98
CA THR A 288 -18.15 -2.29 -1.75
C THR A 288 -17.20 -3.08 -0.87
N GLN A 289 -16.94 -2.56 0.32
CA GLN A 289 -16.12 -3.23 1.32
C GLN A 289 -16.98 -3.61 2.50
N PHE A 290 -16.91 -4.88 2.87
CA PHE A 290 -17.56 -5.41 4.04
C PHE A 290 -16.57 -6.21 4.88
N PHE A 291 -16.55 -5.95 6.19
CA PHE A 291 -15.70 -6.63 7.16
C PHE A 291 -16.53 -7.05 8.37
N ILE A 292 -16.52 -8.34 8.68
CA ILE A 292 -17.24 -8.95 9.81
C ILE A 292 -16.36 -8.95 11.06
#